data_235b364819e44237a3fd9f3c90ae4345
#
_entry.id   235b364819e44237a3fd9f3c90ae4345
#
_cell.length_a   1.000
_cell.length_b   1.000
_cell.length_c   1.000
_cell.angle_alpha   90.00
_cell.angle_beta   90.00
_cell.angle_gamma   90.00
#
_symmetry.space_group_name_H-M   'P 1'
#
loop_
_entity.id
_entity.type
_entity.pdbx_description
1 polymer ?
#
loop_
_entity_poly.entity_id
_entity_poly.type
_entity_poly.pdbx_seq_one_letter_code
_entity_poly.pdbx_strand_id
1 'polypeptide(L)'
;SDLMVLTSSSSPGVSLKQEGISYLAGAELPCLIVNVMRGGPGLGTIQPSQADYFQTVKGGGHGDYRLITLAPASVQEMADFVGLAFDLAFKYRNPAIILADGVIGQMMEKVVLPPQKPRRTDAEVIEQCPWATTGRVNGRKPNIITSLELKPEEMEKNNIRFQAKYKLIEENEVRFEEINCEDADYLIIAFGSMARIGDRKSVV
;
A
#
# COMPACT_ATOMS: atom_id res chain seq x y z
N SER A 1 -21.03 0.84 6.63
CA SER A 1 -21.05 0.96 5.18
C SER A 1 -19.82 0.31 4.59
N ASP A 2 -19.98 -0.37 3.45
CA ASP A 2 -18.91 -1.04 2.71
C ASP A 2 -18.08 -0.02 1.91
N LEU A 3 -17.43 0.90 2.59
CA LEU A 3 -16.63 1.94 1.95
C LEU A 3 -15.16 1.54 1.91
N MET A 4 -14.69 1.19 0.73
CA MET A 4 -13.26 1.12 0.42
C MET A 4 -12.77 2.53 0.07
N VAL A 5 -11.75 3.00 0.76
CA VAL A 5 -11.21 4.35 0.59
C VAL A 5 -9.91 4.30 -0.20
N LEU A 6 -9.87 5.08 -1.28
CA LEU A 6 -8.68 5.27 -2.10
C LEU A 6 -8.35 6.76 -2.16
N THR A 7 -7.07 7.10 -2.07
CA THR A 7 -6.56 8.44 -2.33
C THR A 7 -5.33 8.37 -3.22
N SER A 8 -5.22 9.29 -4.16
CA SER A 8 -4.07 9.38 -5.07
C SER A 8 -3.38 10.73 -4.96
N SER A 9 -2.08 10.77 -5.20
CA SER A 9 -1.31 11.99 -5.27
C SER A 9 0.07 11.75 -5.89
N SER A 10 0.89 12.79 -5.89
CA SER A 10 2.29 12.80 -6.32
C SER A 10 3.08 13.80 -5.46
N SER A 11 4.36 13.54 -5.22
CA SER A 11 5.36 14.48 -4.69
C SER A 11 4.92 15.23 -3.41
N PRO A 12 4.90 16.58 -3.35
CA PRO A 12 4.48 17.28 -2.12
C PRO A 12 3.09 16.93 -1.64
N GLY A 13 2.17 16.53 -2.54
CA GLY A 13 0.84 16.07 -2.15
C GLY A 13 0.86 14.77 -1.33
N VAL A 14 1.80 13.85 -1.62
CA VAL A 14 2.02 12.65 -0.78
C VAL A 14 2.65 13.04 0.56
N SER A 15 3.61 13.98 0.54
CA SER A 15 4.22 14.50 1.78
C SER A 15 3.19 15.09 2.72
N LEU A 16 2.22 15.85 2.21
CA LEU A 16 1.12 16.41 3.01
C LEU A 16 0.17 15.35 3.57
N LYS A 17 0.10 14.16 2.97
CA LYS A 17 -0.72 13.04 3.46
C LYS A 17 -0.05 12.19 4.54
N GLN A 18 1.23 12.38 4.81
CA GLN A 18 2.00 11.51 5.71
C GLN A 18 1.45 11.49 7.15
N GLU A 19 0.93 12.60 7.62
CA GLU A 19 0.22 12.65 8.91
C GLU A 19 -0.99 11.70 8.89
N GLY A 20 -1.87 11.84 7.91
CA GLY A 20 -3.06 10.97 7.78
C GLY A 20 -2.69 9.50 7.60
N ILE A 21 -1.64 9.19 6.85
CA ILE A 21 -1.13 7.81 6.66
C ILE A 21 -0.63 7.23 7.98
N SER A 22 0.08 8.02 8.78
CA SER A 22 0.52 7.63 10.12
C SER A 22 -0.68 7.32 11.03
N TYR A 23 -1.73 8.16 11.02
CA TYR A 23 -2.96 7.89 11.78
C TYR A 23 -3.66 6.61 11.31
N LEU A 24 -3.74 6.37 10.00
CA LEU A 24 -4.34 5.15 9.44
C LEU A 24 -3.58 3.90 9.92
N ALA A 25 -2.24 3.94 9.90
CA ALA A 25 -1.41 2.84 10.37
C ALA A 25 -1.58 2.59 11.88
N GLY A 26 -1.55 3.63 12.70
CA GLY A 26 -1.74 3.55 14.15
C GLY A 26 -3.13 3.10 14.57
N ALA A 27 -4.16 3.49 13.82
CA ALA A 27 -5.55 3.09 14.05
C ALA A 27 -5.91 1.75 13.38
N GLU A 28 -4.98 1.16 12.62
CA GLU A 28 -5.17 -0.08 11.84
C GLU A 28 -6.37 -0.01 10.89
N LEU A 29 -6.43 1.08 10.14
CA LEU A 29 -7.49 1.31 9.15
C LEU A 29 -7.01 0.95 7.74
N PRO A 30 -7.73 0.09 7.02
CA PRO A 30 -7.44 -0.20 5.63
C PRO A 30 -7.72 1.02 4.75
N CYS A 31 -6.74 1.36 3.92
CA CYS A 31 -6.85 2.43 2.92
C CYS A 31 -5.88 2.13 1.79
N LEU A 32 -6.27 2.43 0.55
CA LEU A 32 -5.36 2.38 -0.60
C LEU A 32 -4.85 3.79 -0.91
N ILE A 33 -3.54 3.94 -0.91
CA ILE A 33 -2.84 5.14 -1.37
C ILE A 33 -2.23 4.85 -2.75
N VAL A 34 -2.32 5.78 -3.67
CA VAL A 34 -1.61 5.71 -4.96
C VAL A 34 -0.66 6.87 -5.03
N ASN A 35 0.65 6.58 -5.14
CA ASN A 35 1.69 7.56 -5.42
C ASN A 35 2.20 7.36 -6.84
N VAL A 36 1.98 8.36 -7.70
CA VAL A 36 2.58 8.39 -9.04
C VAL A 36 3.81 9.30 -8.97
N MET A 37 4.97 8.68 -8.78
CA MET A 37 6.23 9.37 -8.52
C MET A 37 6.70 10.23 -9.70
N ARG A 38 7.30 11.35 -9.36
CA ARG A 38 8.00 12.26 -10.28
C ARG A 38 9.26 12.83 -9.63
N GLY A 39 10.10 13.47 -10.40
CA GLY A 39 11.38 14.01 -9.90
C GLY A 39 11.21 15.07 -8.83
N GLY A 40 11.94 14.91 -7.73
CA GLY A 40 12.10 15.82 -6.60
C GLY A 40 13.56 16.27 -6.45
N PRO A 41 13.92 16.93 -5.32
CA PRO A 41 13.10 17.26 -4.16
C PRO A 41 12.24 18.52 -4.30
N GLY A 42 11.44 18.81 -3.27
CA GLY A 42 10.54 19.96 -3.20
C GLY A 42 9.39 19.85 -4.20
N LEU A 43 9.07 20.93 -4.91
CA LEU A 43 8.05 20.89 -5.97
C LEU A 43 8.50 20.00 -7.13
N GLY A 44 9.81 19.94 -7.38
CA GLY A 44 10.44 19.06 -8.35
C GLY A 44 10.08 19.37 -9.80
N THR A 45 9.99 18.31 -10.60
CA THR A 45 9.69 18.36 -12.03
C THR A 45 8.47 17.52 -12.37
N ILE A 46 7.92 17.69 -13.57
CA ILE A 46 6.86 16.82 -14.11
C ILE A 46 7.40 15.51 -14.69
N GLN A 47 8.73 15.38 -14.80
CA GLN A 47 9.34 14.18 -15.37
C GLN A 47 9.20 12.98 -14.44
N PRO A 48 8.96 11.77 -14.98
CA PRO A 48 8.92 10.54 -14.20
C PRO A 48 10.20 10.31 -13.41
N SER A 49 10.05 9.75 -12.21
CA SER A 49 11.19 9.35 -11.36
C SER A 49 10.74 8.31 -10.35
N GLN A 50 11.68 7.56 -9.79
CA GLN A 50 11.45 6.64 -8.66
C GLN A 50 12.01 7.23 -7.34
N ALA A 51 11.83 8.54 -7.13
CA ALA A 51 12.47 9.29 -6.06
C ALA A 51 11.85 9.05 -4.66
N ASP A 52 10.60 8.56 -4.56
CA ASP A 52 9.88 8.42 -3.30
C ASP A 52 9.98 7.00 -2.69
N TYR A 53 10.95 6.21 -3.14
CA TYR A 53 11.12 4.85 -2.64
C TYR A 53 11.31 4.82 -1.12
N PHE A 54 12.26 5.57 -0.58
CA PHE A 54 12.50 5.59 0.87
C PHE A 54 11.34 6.17 1.66
N GLN A 55 10.67 7.21 1.15
CA GLN A 55 9.48 7.77 1.78
C GLN A 55 8.40 6.69 1.97
N THR A 56 8.27 5.80 0.98
CA THR A 56 7.24 4.75 1.00
C THR A 56 7.64 3.56 1.85
N VAL A 57 8.85 3.02 1.69
CA VAL A 57 9.27 1.76 2.32
C VAL A 57 9.93 1.94 3.68
N LYS A 58 10.47 3.13 3.99
CA LYS A 58 11.08 3.46 5.28
C LYS A 58 10.17 4.29 6.19
N GLY A 59 8.99 4.69 5.71
CA GLY A 59 8.05 5.55 6.40
C GLY A 59 8.38 7.04 6.22
N GLY A 60 7.37 7.84 5.93
CA GLY A 60 7.48 9.28 5.69
C GLY A 60 6.79 10.12 6.76
N GLY A 61 6.07 9.48 7.69
CA GLY A 61 5.36 10.12 8.78
C GLY A 61 5.87 9.70 10.15
N HIS A 62 5.07 9.98 11.19
CA HIS A 62 5.41 9.72 12.57
C HIS A 62 5.23 8.24 12.93
N GLY A 63 6.19 7.63 13.64
CA GLY A 63 6.02 6.40 14.40
C GLY A 63 6.45 5.10 13.73
N ASP A 64 7.42 5.10 12.83
CA ASP A 64 8.08 3.90 12.27
C ASP A 64 7.13 2.83 11.68
N TYR A 65 5.95 3.24 11.24
CA TYR A 65 4.99 2.35 10.61
C TYR A 65 5.51 1.82 9.26
N ARG A 66 4.90 0.72 8.79
CA ARG A 66 5.19 0.13 7.48
C ARG A 66 3.90 0.07 6.64
N LEU A 67 4.06 0.29 5.35
CA LEU A 67 2.98 0.15 4.36
C LEU A 67 3.16 -1.16 3.58
N ILE A 68 2.04 -1.73 3.15
CA ILE A 68 2.07 -2.78 2.14
C ILE A 68 2.30 -2.09 0.80
N THR A 69 3.47 -2.25 0.21
CA THR A 69 3.89 -1.53 -0.99
C THR A 69 3.87 -2.45 -2.21
N LEU A 70 3.12 -2.08 -3.24
CA LEU A 70 3.05 -2.76 -4.52
C LEU A 70 3.55 -1.82 -5.62
N ALA A 71 4.52 -2.27 -6.41
CA ALA A 71 5.15 -1.46 -7.45
C ALA A 71 4.89 -2.08 -8.84
N PRO A 72 3.90 -1.56 -9.60
CA PRO A 72 3.54 -2.12 -10.91
C PRO A 72 4.60 -1.82 -11.96
N ALA A 73 4.90 -2.80 -12.82
CA ALA A 73 5.77 -2.67 -13.99
C ALA A 73 4.98 -2.50 -15.31
N SER A 74 3.65 -2.62 -15.27
CA SER A 74 2.77 -2.49 -16.43
C SER A 74 1.44 -1.81 -16.06
N VAL A 75 0.70 -1.37 -17.07
CA VAL A 75 -0.64 -0.80 -16.87
C VAL A 75 -1.63 -1.87 -16.41
N GLN A 76 -1.44 -3.13 -16.84
CA GLN A 76 -2.25 -4.25 -16.36
C GLN A 76 -2.03 -4.48 -14.87
N GLU A 77 -0.77 -4.54 -14.41
CA GLU A 77 -0.47 -4.67 -12.98
C GLU A 77 -1.00 -3.49 -12.15
N MET A 78 -0.95 -2.27 -12.70
CA MET A 78 -1.53 -1.10 -12.04
C MET A 78 -3.03 -1.29 -11.77
N ALA A 79 -3.76 -1.88 -12.71
CA ALA A 79 -5.19 -2.18 -12.56
C ALA A 79 -5.44 -3.35 -11.58
N ASP A 80 -4.66 -4.43 -11.71
CA ASP A 80 -4.81 -5.63 -10.88
C ASP A 80 -4.44 -5.36 -9.41
N PHE A 81 -3.44 -4.55 -9.18
CA PHE A 81 -2.97 -4.20 -7.83
C PHE A 81 -3.97 -3.38 -7.04
N VAL A 82 -4.94 -2.71 -7.69
CA VAL A 82 -6.01 -2.01 -6.95
C VAL A 82 -6.82 -3.02 -6.12
N GLY A 83 -7.26 -4.12 -6.76
CA GLY A 83 -7.99 -5.17 -6.06
C GLY A 83 -7.15 -5.86 -4.99
N LEU A 84 -5.92 -6.25 -5.34
CA LEU A 84 -4.98 -6.90 -4.43
C LEU A 84 -4.65 -6.01 -3.22
N ALA A 85 -4.39 -4.72 -3.44
CA ALA A 85 -4.06 -3.78 -2.37
C ALA A 85 -5.21 -3.64 -1.37
N PHE A 86 -6.46 -3.59 -1.82
CA PHE A 86 -7.61 -3.59 -0.93
C PHE A 86 -7.73 -4.90 -0.16
N ASP A 87 -7.60 -6.04 -0.83
CA ASP A 87 -7.70 -7.35 -0.17
C ASP A 87 -6.63 -7.48 0.94
N LEU A 88 -5.38 -7.07 0.67
CA LEU A 88 -4.30 -7.06 1.64
C LEU A 88 -4.51 -6.04 2.76
N ALA A 89 -4.97 -4.82 2.43
CA ALA A 89 -5.22 -3.78 3.41
C ALA A 89 -6.28 -4.21 4.43
N PHE A 90 -7.35 -4.87 3.98
CA PHE A 90 -8.39 -5.40 4.86
C PHE A 90 -7.94 -6.64 5.64
N LYS A 91 -7.20 -7.57 4.99
CA LYS A 91 -6.65 -8.77 5.62
C LYS A 91 -5.77 -8.45 6.83
N TYR A 92 -4.88 -7.47 6.67
CA TYR A 92 -3.89 -7.10 7.70
C TYR A 92 -4.28 -5.88 8.52
N ARG A 93 -5.40 -5.23 8.20
CA ARG A 93 -5.78 -3.95 8.80
C ARG A 93 -4.62 -2.95 8.77
N ASN A 94 -4.10 -2.71 7.57
CA ASN A 94 -2.93 -1.88 7.34
C ASN A 94 -3.10 -1.07 6.06
N PRO A 95 -2.68 0.19 6.01
CA PRO A 95 -2.68 0.92 4.75
C PRO A 95 -1.79 0.25 3.71
N ALA A 96 -2.25 0.22 2.46
CA ALA A 96 -1.50 -0.25 1.31
C ALA A 96 -1.22 0.90 0.35
N ILE A 97 -0.09 0.85 -0.35
CA ILE A 97 0.29 1.86 -1.34
C ILE A 97 0.69 1.20 -2.66
N ILE A 98 0.15 1.73 -3.75
CA ILE A 98 0.65 1.46 -5.09
C ILE A 98 1.68 2.55 -5.41
N LEU A 99 2.93 2.12 -5.59
CA LEU A 99 4.07 2.98 -5.88
C LEU A 99 4.37 2.91 -7.38
N ALA A 100 3.68 3.73 -8.15
CA ALA A 100 3.89 3.88 -9.58
C ALA A 100 4.76 5.11 -9.89
N ASP A 101 5.23 5.20 -11.11
CA ASP A 101 5.90 6.39 -11.62
C ASP A 101 5.15 7.01 -12.81
N GLY A 102 5.56 8.21 -13.23
CA GLY A 102 4.91 8.92 -14.31
C GLY A 102 5.03 8.23 -15.67
N VAL A 103 5.92 7.26 -15.87
CA VAL A 103 5.98 6.45 -17.11
C VAL A 103 4.76 5.54 -17.16
N ILE A 104 4.56 4.74 -16.10
CA ILE A 104 3.39 3.84 -16.02
C ILE A 104 2.09 4.65 -15.99
N GLY A 105 2.07 5.80 -15.30
CA GLY A 105 0.89 6.65 -15.19
C GLY A 105 0.45 7.34 -16.50
N GLN A 106 1.34 7.46 -17.48
CA GLN A 106 1.06 8.07 -18.78
C GLN A 106 1.00 7.03 -19.93
N MET A 107 1.38 5.79 -19.65
CA MET A 107 1.44 4.74 -20.65
C MET A 107 0.03 4.29 -21.05
N MET A 108 -0.17 4.07 -22.36
CA MET A 108 -1.40 3.52 -22.89
C MET A 108 -1.17 2.09 -23.36
N GLU A 109 -1.84 1.15 -22.72
CA GLU A 109 -1.79 -0.27 -23.05
C GLU A 109 -3.20 -0.87 -23.01
N LYS A 110 -3.37 -2.00 -23.69
CA LYS A 110 -4.61 -2.77 -23.55
C LYS A 110 -4.68 -3.36 -22.15
N VAL A 111 -5.77 -3.09 -21.44
CA VAL A 111 -6.01 -3.57 -20.08
C VAL A 111 -7.29 -4.42 -20.06
N VAL A 112 -7.22 -5.56 -19.40
CA VAL A 112 -8.37 -6.37 -19.05
C VAL A 112 -8.76 -6.01 -17.63
N LEU A 113 -9.88 -5.32 -17.45
CA LEU A 113 -10.36 -4.96 -16.13
C LEU A 113 -10.89 -6.20 -15.39
N PRO A 114 -10.58 -6.35 -14.10
CA PRO A 114 -11.16 -7.42 -13.31
C PRO A 114 -12.68 -7.30 -13.23
N PRO A 115 -13.40 -8.41 -13.07
CA PRO A 115 -14.85 -8.38 -12.94
C PRO A 115 -15.25 -7.56 -11.71
N GLN A 116 -16.33 -6.79 -11.84
CA GLN A 116 -16.85 -6.00 -10.73
C GLN A 116 -17.32 -6.94 -9.60
N LYS A 117 -16.72 -6.79 -8.42
CA LYS A 117 -17.19 -7.51 -7.22
C LYS A 117 -18.56 -6.95 -6.79
N PRO A 118 -19.52 -7.78 -6.42
CA PRO A 118 -20.78 -7.31 -5.89
C PRO A 118 -20.57 -6.53 -4.59
N ARG A 119 -21.41 -5.53 -4.36
CA ARG A 119 -21.36 -4.78 -3.10
C ARG A 119 -21.79 -5.70 -1.95
N ARG A 120 -20.98 -5.70 -0.90
CA ARG A 120 -21.30 -6.46 0.32
C ARG A 120 -22.51 -5.86 1.04
N THR A 121 -23.33 -6.70 1.63
CA THR A 121 -24.41 -6.28 2.52
C THR A 121 -23.84 -5.80 3.86
N ASP A 122 -24.61 -5.02 4.62
CA ASP A 122 -24.20 -4.57 5.96
C ASP A 122 -23.93 -5.77 6.90
N ALA A 123 -24.66 -6.86 6.75
CA ALA A 123 -24.44 -8.09 7.53
C ALA A 123 -23.07 -8.72 7.23
N GLU A 124 -22.71 -8.87 5.95
CA GLU A 124 -21.40 -9.39 5.54
C GLU A 124 -20.25 -8.48 6.00
N VAL A 125 -20.44 -7.16 5.95
CA VAL A 125 -19.43 -6.20 6.44
C VAL A 125 -19.24 -6.33 7.95
N ILE A 126 -20.31 -6.49 8.73
CA ILE A 126 -20.25 -6.69 10.18
C ILE A 126 -19.52 -7.99 10.53
N GLU A 127 -19.78 -9.06 9.79
CA GLU A 127 -19.14 -10.35 9.97
C GLU A 127 -17.65 -10.32 9.62
N GLN A 128 -17.31 -9.78 8.45
CA GLN A 128 -15.93 -9.72 7.95
C GLN A 128 -15.08 -8.66 8.63
N CYS A 129 -15.69 -7.59 9.12
CA CYS A 129 -15.01 -6.46 9.77
C CYS A 129 -15.54 -6.24 11.20
N PRO A 130 -15.35 -7.17 12.14
CA PRO A 130 -15.87 -7.07 13.51
C PRO A 130 -15.29 -5.87 14.27
N TRP A 131 -14.19 -5.32 13.80
CA TRP A 131 -13.54 -4.11 14.32
C TRP A 131 -14.21 -2.81 13.87
N ALA A 132 -15.06 -2.84 12.83
CA ALA A 132 -15.67 -1.63 12.27
C ALA A 132 -16.63 -0.94 13.26
N THR A 133 -16.77 0.37 13.10
CA THR A 133 -17.63 1.21 13.96
C THR A 133 -19.10 1.15 13.52
N THR A 134 -19.69 -0.04 13.59
CA THR A 134 -21.07 -0.32 13.18
C THR A 134 -22.12 -0.12 14.30
N GLY A 135 -21.73 0.55 15.40
CA GLY A 135 -22.60 0.77 16.54
C GLY A 135 -22.77 -0.45 17.44
N ARG A 136 -23.87 -0.49 18.18
CA ARG A 136 -24.21 -1.59 19.11
C ARG A 136 -25.01 -2.69 18.41
N VAL A 137 -24.39 -3.36 17.46
CA VAL A 137 -25.01 -4.49 16.78
C VAL A 137 -25.05 -5.69 17.70
N ASN A 138 -26.18 -6.36 17.78
CA ASN A 138 -26.40 -7.56 18.62
C ASN A 138 -26.02 -7.36 20.11
N GLY A 139 -26.20 -6.17 20.67
CA GLY A 139 -25.94 -5.87 22.07
C GLY A 139 -24.47 -5.73 22.47
N ARG A 140 -23.53 -5.83 21.53
CA ARG A 140 -22.10 -5.64 21.82
C ARG A 140 -21.77 -4.20 22.21
N LYS A 141 -20.65 -4.01 22.91
CA LYS A 141 -20.08 -2.68 23.13
C LYS A 141 -19.65 -2.05 21.77
N PRO A 142 -19.77 -0.70 21.62
CA PRO A 142 -19.27 -0.04 20.41
C PRO A 142 -17.76 -0.21 20.31
N ASN A 143 -17.26 -0.38 19.09
CA ASN A 143 -15.82 -0.32 18.83
C ASN A 143 -15.34 1.12 18.89
N ILE A 144 -14.14 1.30 19.42
CA ILE A 144 -13.42 2.57 19.41
C ILE A 144 -12.20 2.38 18.52
N ILE A 145 -12.08 3.20 17.48
CA ILE A 145 -10.92 3.22 16.59
C ILE A 145 -10.18 4.53 16.85
N THR A 146 -8.95 4.41 17.31
CA THR A 146 -8.08 5.54 17.63
C THR A 146 -6.63 5.15 17.47
N SER A 147 -5.76 6.11 17.16
CA SER A 147 -4.31 5.97 17.23
C SER A 147 -3.72 6.56 18.51
N LEU A 148 -4.57 7.20 19.35
CA LEU A 148 -4.13 7.80 20.60
C LEU A 148 -4.04 6.72 21.69
N GLU A 149 -2.87 6.58 22.30
CA GLU A 149 -2.65 5.79 23.50
C GLU A 149 -1.91 6.63 24.54
N LEU A 150 -2.56 6.87 25.68
CA LEU A 150 -2.01 7.74 26.71
C LEU A 150 -1.06 7.04 27.70
N LYS A 151 -1.12 5.70 27.74
CA LYS A 151 -0.28 4.90 28.63
C LYS A 151 0.91 4.33 27.87
N PRO A 152 2.16 4.66 28.26
CA PRO A 152 3.34 4.17 27.57
C PRO A 152 3.41 2.65 27.44
N GLU A 153 2.99 1.93 28.47
CA GLU A 153 3.00 0.45 28.50
C GLU A 153 2.01 -0.16 27.48
N GLU A 154 0.87 0.49 27.26
CA GLU A 154 -0.10 0.06 26.24
C GLU A 154 0.40 0.42 24.84
N MET A 155 1.07 1.55 24.69
CA MET A 155 1.71 1.91 23.41
C MET A 155 2.84 0.95 23.04
N GLU A 156 3.65 0.51 24.00
CA GLU A 156 4.67 -0.51 23.77
C GLU A 156 4.05 -1.83 23.29
N LYS A 157 3.00 -2.32 23.95
CA LYS A 157 2.26 -3.51 23.52
C LYS A 157 1.71 -3.38 22.09
N ASN A 158 1.18 -2.20 21.74
CA ASN A 158 0.70 -1.93 20.38
C ASN A 158 1.85 -1.99 19.37
N ASN A 159 3.01 -1.41 19.68
CA ASN A 159 4.18 -1.46 18.80
C ASN A 159 4.71 -2.89 18.62
N ILE A 160 4.76 -3.70 19.67
CA ILE A 160 5.13 -5.13 19.58
C ILE A 160 4.15 -5.87 18.65
N ARG A 161 2.86 -5.62 18.79
CA ARG A 161 1.82 -6.19 17.92
C ARG A 161 1.97 -5.73 16.46
N PHE A 162 2.28 -4.46 16.22
CA PHE A 162 2.54 -3.94 14.87
C PHE A 162 3.76 -4.60 14.24
N GLN A 163 4.86 -4.76 14.97
CA GLN A 163 6.05 -5.43 14.45
C GLN A 163 5.77 -6.91 14.12
N ALA A 164 5.02 -7.62 14.95
CA ALA A 164 4.60 -8.98 14.65
C ALA A 164 3.74 -9.06 13.37
N LYS A 165 2.82 -8.11 13.19
CA LYS A 165 2.01 -7.98 11.96
C LYS A 165 2.89 -7.72 10.73
N TYR A 166 3.86 -6.80 10.81
CA TYR A 166 4.76 -6.49 9.70
C TYR A 166 5.60 -7.70 9.31
N LYS A 167 6.13 -8.43 10.28
CA LYS A 167 6.85 -9.68 10.02
C LYS A 167 5.98 -10.70 9.31
N LEU A 168 4.73 -10.87 9.74
CA LEU A 168 3.76 -11.76 9.08
C LEU A 168 3.48 -11.34 7.63
N ILE A 169 3.40 -10.03 7.35
CA ILE A 169 3.24 -9.50 5.99
C ILE A 169 4.48 -9.80 5.17
N GLU A 170 5.69 -9.58 5.69
CA GLU A 170 6.95 -9.87 5.00
C GLU A 170 7.09 -11.36 4.66
N GLU A 171 6.69 -12.25 5.56
CA GLU A 171 6.78 -13.70 5.34
C GLU A 171 5.78 -14.22 4.29
N ASN A 172 4.62 -13.56 4.12
CA ASN A 172 3.54 -14.10 3.29
C ASN A 172 3.26 -13.31 2.00
N GLU A 173 3.67 -12.04 1.92
CA GLU A 173 3.19 -11.16 0.85
C GLU A 173 4.31 -10.55 -0.01
N VAL A 174 5.56 -10.93 0.21
CA VAL A 174 6.67 -10.53 -0.66
C VAL A 174 6.48 -11.15 -2.05
N ARG A 175 6.52 -10.30 -3.08
CA ARG A 175 6.37 -10.67 -4.48
C ARG A 175 7.55 -10.15 -5.28
N PHE A 176 8.22 -11.04 -5.99
CA PHE A 176 9.29 -10.72 -6.91
C PHE A 176 9.35 -11.77 -8.01
N GLU A 177 10.01 -11.45 -9.09
CA GLU A 177 10.30 -12.34 -10.20
C GLU A 177 11.81 -12.43 -10.36
N GLU A 178 12.32 -13.65 -10.54
CA GLU A 178 13.74 -13.91 -10.82
C GLU A 178 13.88 -14.28 -12.29
N ILE A 179 14.73 -13.55 -13.01
CA ILE A 179 14.97 -13.76 -14.43
C ILE A 179 16.45 -14.02 -14.63
N ASN A 180 16.82 -15.23 -15.08
CA ASN A 180 18.19 -15.64 -15.39
C ASN A 180 19.19 -15.39 -14.23
N CYS A 181 18.81 -15.70 -12.99
CA CYS A 181 19.60 -15.43 -11.80
C CYS A 181 20.56 -16.57 -11.40
N GLU A 182 20.37 -17.79 -11.91
CA GLU A 182 21.03 -19.01 -11.40
C GLU A 182 22.57 -19.01 -11.52
N ASP A 183 23.13 -18.39 -12.58
CA ASP A 183 24.55 -18.34 -12.88
C ASP A 183 25.07 -16.91 -13.16
N ALA A 184 24.35 -15.91 -12.62
CA ALA A 184 24.64 -14.51 -12.88
C ALA A 184 25.87 -14.00 -12.10
N ASP A 185 26.88 -13.46 -12.82
CA ASP A 185 27.97 -12.70 -12.19
C ASP A 185 27.54 -11.36 -11.61
N TYR A 186 26.45 -10.80 -12.15
CA TYR A 186 25.88 -9.52 -11.74
C TYR A 186 24.37 -9.64 -11.61
N LEU A 187 23.83 -9.10 -10.53
CA LEU A 187 22.39 -9.07 -10.25
C LEU A 187 21.86 -7.64 -10.31
N ILE A 188 20.80 -7.41 -11.09
CA ILE A 188 20.07 -6.14 -11.15
C ILE A 188 18.78 -6.30 -10.36
N ILE A 189 18.60 -5.46 -9.33
CA ILE A 189 17.36 -5.39 -8.57
C ILE A 189 16.63 -4.11 -8.99
N ALA A 190 15.42 -4.26 -9.51
CA ALA A 190 14.63 -3.13 -10.00
C ALA A 190 13.14 -3.32 -9.71
N PHE A 191 12.37 -2.23 -9.75
CA PHE A 191 10.91 -2.25 -9.62
C PHE A 191 10.25 -1.30 -10.61
N GLY A 192 8.94 -1.45 -10.85
CA GLY A 192 8.16 -0.56 -11.68
C GLY A 192 8.67 -0.47 -13.12
N SER A 193 8.68 0.75 -13.68
CA SER A 193 9.13 0.98 -15.06
C SER A 193 10.59 0.56 -15.29
N MET A 194 11.46 0.65 -14.28
CA MET A 194 12.87 0.24 -14.42
C MET A 194 12.99 -1.28 -14.51
N ALA A 195 12.20 -2.05 -13.76
CA ALA A 195 12.16 -3.50 -13.91
C ALA A 195 11.74 -3.90 -15.33
N ARG A 196 10.70 -3.27 -15.86
CA ARG A 196 10.24 -3.50 -17.24
C ARG A 196 11.31 -3.19 -18.31
N ILE A 197 12.11 -2.14 -18.11
CA ILE A 197 13.19 -1.79 -19.03
C ILE A 197 14.34 -2.81 -18.91
N GLY A 198 14.67 -3.24 -17.70
CA GLY A 198 15.69 -4.26 -17.42
C GLY A 198 15.35 -5.59 -18.08
N ASP A 199 14.15 -6.07 -17.91
CA ASP A 199 13.65 -7.31 -18.51
C ASP A 199 13.73 -7.30 -20.03
N ARG A 200 13.30 -6.22 -20.69
CA ARG A 200 13.34 -6.11 -22.16
C ARG A 200 14.77 -6.09 -22.74
N LYS A 201 15.77 -5.67 -22.00
CA LYS A 201 17.17 -5.67 -22.45
C LYS A 201 17.87 -7.01 -22.25
N SER A 202 17.37 -7.88 -21.39
CA SER A 202 17.90 -9.22 -21.20
C SER A 202 17.57 -10.19 -22.34
N VAL A 203 16.75 -9.77 -23.30
CA VAL A 203 16.29 -10.56 -24.46
C VAL A 203 17.03 -10.20 -25.76
N VAL A 204 18.10 -9.40 -25.71
CA VAL A 204 18.89 -9.03 -26.89
C VAL A 204 20.21 -9.77 -26.89
#